data_5fb9f50e45b420654b775856d0a55a02
#
_entry.id   5fb9f50e45b420654b775856d0a55a02
#
_cell.length_a   1.000
_cell.length_b   1.000
_cell.length_c   1.000
_cell.angle_alpha   90.00
_cell.angle_beta   90.00
_cell.angle_gamma   90.00
#
_symmetry.space_group_name_H-M   'P 1'
#
loop_
_entity.id
_entity.type
_entity.pdbx_description
1 polymer ?
#
loop_
_entity_poly.entity_id
_entity_poly.type
_entity_poly.pdbx_seq_one_letter_code
_entity_poly.pdbx_strand_id
1 'polypeptide(L)'
;AVETKGDNEQRYRWKLILIKRLYRLGYGKADVVRLFSFIDWVMSLPEELERGLWTEIRKFEEETKMEYVSSVEKIGIKKGIQQGIQQGIQQGNYQGKSALLCRLISKRFKVAPEAIQPMLKGLGKEQIEELAERFLNAENLDEIRRWAEEKRLGRMQ
;
A
#
# COMPACT_ATOMS: atom_id res chain seq x y z
N ALA A 1 -4.84 -28.97 -10.36
CA ALA A 1 -5.52 -27.79 -9.78
C ALA A 1 -7.00 -28.04 -9.49
N VAL A 2 -7.68 -28.84 -10.33
CA VAL A 2 -9.14 -29.13 -10.16
C VAL A 2 -9.37 -30.10 -8.99
N GLU A 3 -8.50 -31.08 -8.81
CA GLU A 3 -8.60 -32.12 -7.75
C GLU A 3 -8.31 -31.59 -6.33
N THR A 4 -7.63 -30.45 -6.20
CA THR A 4 -7.23 -29.89 -4.89
C THR A 4 -8.09 -28.73 -4.42
N LYS A 5 -9.20 -28.42 -5.09
CA LYS A 5 -10.04 -27.23 -4.84
C LYS A 5 -10.69 -27.17 -3.45
N GLY A 6 -10.64 -28.23 -2.67
CA GLY A 6 -11.16 -28.30 -1.30
C GLY A 6 -10.14 -28.65 -0.22
N ASP A 7 -8.91 -29.00 -0.60
CA ASP A 7 -7.88 -29.47 0.32
C ASP A 7 -6.62 -28.58 0.22
N ASN A 8 -6.50 -27.65 1.16
CA ASN A 8 -5.38 -26.72 1.23
C ASN A 8 -4.04 -27.43 1.50
N GLU A 9 -4.05 -28.52 2.26
CA GLU A 9 -2.86 -29.32 2.56
C GLU A 9 -2.36 -30.04 1.31
N GLN A 10 -3.25 -30.64 0.54
CA GLN A 10 -2.92 -31.29 -0.72
C GLN A 10 -2.39 -30.27 -1.74
N ARG A 11 -3.03 -29.08 -1.82
CA ARG A 11 -2.59 -27.99 -2.67
C ARG A 11 -1.21 -27.48 -2.29
N TYR A 12 -0.92 -27.33 -1.00
CA TYR A 12 0.39 -26.98 -0.49
C TYR A 12 1.47 -27.98 -0.94
N ARG A 13 1.22 -29.27 -0.75
CA ARG A 13 2.16 -30.33 -1.15
C ARG A 13 2.44 -30.29 -2.65
N TRP A 14 1.41 -30.22 -3.47
CA TRP A 14 1.58 -30.15 -4.93
C TRP A 14 2.29 -28.87 -5.37
N LYS A 15 1.96 -27.73 -4.80
CA LYS A 15 2.62 -26.45 -5.06
C LYS A 15 4.11 -26.54 -4.77
N LEU A 16 4.50 -27.07 -3.62
CA LEU A 16 5.90 -27.26 -3.23
C LEU A 16 6.64 -28.23 -4.18
N ILE A 17 6.02 -29.36 -4.54
CA ILE A 17 6.59 -30.33 -5.49
C ILE A 17 6.83 -29.67 -6.85
N LEU A 18 5.85 -28.96 -7.38
CA LEU A 18 5.96 -28.26 -8.67
C LEU A 18 7.09 -27.22 -8.65
N ILE A 19 7.17 -26.43 -7.61
CA ILE A 19 8.22 -25.41 -7.47
C ILE A 19 9.60 -26.08 -7.42
N LYS A 20 9.81 -27.08 -6.56
CA LYS A 20 11.09 -27.80 -6.48
C LYS A 20 11.46 -28.48 -7.82
N ARG A 21 10.48 -28.91 -8.61
CA ARG A 21 10.69 -29.50 -9.93
C ARG A 21 11.19 -28.48 -10.95
N LEU A 22 10.75 -27.21 -10.87
CA LEU A 22 11.24 -26.17 -11.77
C LEU A 22 12.75 -26.00 -11.69
N TYR A 23 13.31 -26.03 -10.48
CA TYR A 23 14.78 -25.95 -10.29
C TYR A 23 15.52 -27.13 -10.88
N ARG A 24 14.95 -28.35 -10.78
CA ARG A 24 15.58 -29.58 -11.28
C ARG A 24 15.55 -29.71 -12.79
N LEU A 25 14.64 -29.01 -13.46
CA LEU A 25 14.52 -29.05 -14.94
C LEU A 25 15.56 -28.17 -15.65
N GLY A 26 16.41 -27.45 -14.92
CA GLY A 26 17.50 -26.67 -15.50
C GLY A 26 17.05 -25.39 -16.20
N TYR A 27 15.85 -24.91 -15.95
CA TYR A 27 15.38 -23.64 -16.47
C TYR A 27 16.23 -22.48 -15.94
N GLY A 28 16.41 -21.44 -16.75
CA GLY A 28 17.04 -20.20 -16.32
C GLY A 28 16.21 -19.48 -15.25
N LYS A 29 16.87 -18.62 -14.45
CA LYS A 29 16.22 -17.88 -13.37
C LYS A 29 14.95 -17.16 -13.81
N ALA A 30 14.96 -16.51 -14.99
CA ALA A 30 13.79 -15.75 -15.48
C ALA A 30 12.57 -16.65 -15.73
N ASP A 31 12.79 -17.84 -16.25
CA ASP A 31 11.73 -18.81 -16.55
C ASP A 31 11.20 -19.46 -15.28
N VAL A 32 12.08 -19.80 -14.33
CA VAL A 32 11.66 -20.30 -13.00
C VAL A 32 10.77 -19.28 -12.31
N VAL A 33 11.14 -18.00 -12.32
CA VAL A 33 10.35 -16.90 -11.70
C VAL A 33 8.99 -16.73 -12.37
N ARG A 34 8.93 -16.79 -13.72
CA ARG A 34 7.65 -16.68 -14.45
C ARG A 34 6.73 -17.86 -14.14
N LEU A 35 7.26 -19.07 -14.20
CA LEU A 35 6.51 -20.28 -13.91
C LEU A 35 6.08 -20.35 -12.44
N PHE A 36 6.93 -19.92 -11.53
CA PHE A 36 6.57 -19.77 -10.12
C PHE A 36 5.38 -18.82 -9.95
N SER A 37 5.43 -17.62 -10.56
CA SER A 37 4.34 -16.64 -10.47
C SER A 37 3.03 -17.20 -11.03
N PHE A 38 3.07 -18.01 -12.09
CA PHE A 38 1.89 -18.67 -12.62
C PHE A 38 1.34 -19.73 -11.67
N ILE A 39 2.21 -20.59 -11.11
CA ILE A 39 1.83 -21.61 -10.12
C ILE A 39 1.23 -20.93 -8.88
N ASP A 40 1.83 -19.86 -8.43
CA ASP A 40 1.40 -19.09 -7.27
C ASP A 40 -0.01 -18.52 -7.47
N TRP A 41 -0.27 -17.94 -8.64
CA TRP A 41 -1.59 -17.39 -8.99
C TRP A 41 -2.66 -18.50 -9.10
N VAL A 42 -2.36 -19.63 -9.74
CA VAL A 42 -3.32 -20.74 -9.91
C VAL A 42 -3.56 -21.52 -8.62
N MET A 43 -2.54 -21.62 -7.78
CA MET A 43 -2.54 -22.41 -6.55
C MET A 43 -2.38 -21.52 -5.31
N SER A 44 -3.24 -20.51 -5.16
CA SER A 44 -3.26 -19.65 -3.97
C SER A 44 -3.54 -20.48 -2.70
N LEU A 45 -2.86 -20.14 -1.62
CA LEU A 45 -2.94 -20.79 -0.31
C LEU A 45 -3.38 -19.78 0.75
N PRO A 46 -3.96 -20.23 1.88
CA PRO A 46 -4.11 -19.40 3.06
C PRO A 46 -2.74 -18.91 3.58
N GLU A 47 -2.73 -17.74 4.22
CA GLU A 47 -1.51 -17.04 4.64
C GLU A 47 -0.56 -17.90 5.51
N GLU A 48 -1.11 -18.74 6.37
CA GLU A 48 -0.31 -19.63 7.23
C GLU A 48 0.47 -20.68 6.42
N LEU A 49 -0.18 -21.29 5.43
CA LEU A 49 0.44 -22.26 4.53
C LEU A 49 1.42 -21.59 3.56
N GLU A 50 1.13 -20.37 3.13
CA GLU A 50 2.05 -19.55 2.33
C GLU A 50 3.36 -19.30 3.09
N ARG A 51 3.29 -18.91 4.36
CA ARG A 51 4.49 -18.72 5.20
C ARG A 51 5.32 -19.99 5.33
N GLY A 52 4.65 -21.12 5.51
CA GLY A 52 5.31 -22.45 5.53
C GLY A 52 5.98 -22.76 4.19
N LEU A 53 5.29 -22.52 3.08
CA LEU A 53 5.82 -22.72 1.73
C LEU A 53 7.09 -21.90 1.48
N TRP A 54 7.09 -20.60 1.83
CA TRP A 54 8.26 -19.75 1.69
C TRP A 54 9.46 -20.20 2.53
N THR A 55 9.21 -20.76 3.72
CA THR A 55 10.26 -21.31 4.56
C THR A 55 10.91 -22.52 3.90
N GLU A 56 10.11 -23.43 3.33
CA GLU A 56 10.60 -24.61 2.62
C GLU A 56 11.33 -24.27 1.31
N ILE A 57 10.87 -23.27 0.58
CA ILE A 57 11.54 -22.80 -0.64
C ILE A 57 12.91 -22.20 -0.29
N ARG A 58 12.99 -21.34 0.70
CA ARG A 58 14.27 -20.74 1.14
C ARG A 58 15.27 -21.81 1.55
N LYS A 59 14.86 -22.77 2.37
CA LYS A 59 15.72 -23.88 2.77
C LYS A 59 16.21 -24.69 1.56
N PHE A 60 15.34 -24.97 0.60
CA PHE A 60 15.69 -25.68 -0.62
C PHE A 60 16.66 -24.87 -1.49
N GLU A 61 16.48 -23.56 -1.61
CA GLU A 61 17.37 -22.67 -2.36
C GLU A 61 18.76 -22.59 -1.70
N GLU A 62 18.83 -22.55 -0.35
CA GLU A 62 20.08 -22.61 0.40
C GLU A 62 20.83 -23.91 0.15
N GLU A 63 20.15 -25.05 0.20
CA GLU A 63 20.73 -26.37 -0.05
C GLU A 63 21.25 -26.52 -1.49
N THR A 64 20.53 -25.95 -2.47
CA THR A 64 20.89 -26.03 -3.89
C THR A 64 21.80 -24.89 -4.37
N LYS A 65 22.05 -23.88 -3.54
CA LYS A 65 22.78 -22.64 -3.86
C LYS A 65 22.16 -21.87 -5.05
N MET A 66 20.84 -21.96 -5.21
CA MET A 66 20.07 -21.36 -6.32
C MET A 66 19.00 -20.39 -5.76
N GLU A 67 19.36 -19.13 -5.52
CA GLU A 67 18.41 -18.11 -5.05
C GLU A 67 17.62 -17.50 -6.21
N TYR A 68 16.55 -18.15 -6.66
CA TYR A 68 15.72 -17.67 -7.76
C TYR A 68 14.47 -16.94 -7.26
N VAL A 69 13.62 -17.67 -6.55
CA VAL A 69 12.30 -17.18 -6.13
C VAL A 69 12.41 -16.28 -4.89
N SER A 70 13.24 -16.66 -3.91
CA SER A 70 13.46 -15.84 -2.72
C SER A 70 14.06 -14.46 -3.04
N SER A 71 14.83 -14.34 -4.13
CA SER A 71 15.32 -13.05 -4.59
C SER A 71 14.18 -12.12 -5.07
N VAL A 72 13.11 -12.66 -5.65
CA VAL A 72 11.92 -11.89 -6.09
C VAL A 72 11.11 -11.45 -4.89
N GLU A 73 10.94 -12.31 -3.89
CA GLU A 73 10.32 -11.94 -2.60
C GLU A 73 11.06 -10.76 -1.95
N LYS A 74 12.39 -10.85 -1.83
CA LYS A 74 13.22 -9.76 -1.27
C LYS A 74 13.02 -8.44 -2.03
N ILE A 75 12.94 -8.48 -3.36
CA ILE A 75 12.69 -7.30 -4.19
C ILE A 75 11.27 -6.76 -3.95
N GLY A 76 10.28 -7.65 -3.87
CA GLY A 76 8.88 -7.28 -3.59
C GLY A 76 8.72 -6.59 -2.23
N ILE A 77 9.31 -7.16 -1.19
CA ILE A 77 9.33 -6.58 0.16
C ILE A 77 10.00 -5.20 0.14
N LYS A 78 11.17 -5.07 -0.48
CA LYS A 78 11.89 -3.78 -0.59
C LYS A 78 11.05 -2.72 -1.28
N LYS A 79 10.40 -3.07 -2.41
CA LYS A 79 9.49 -2.15 -3.11
C LYS A 79 8.29 -1.78 -2.26
N GLY A 80 7.67 -2.74 -1.58
CA GLY A 80 6.54 -2.51 -0.68
C GLY A 80 6.89 -1.56 0.47
N ILE A 81 8.04 -1.76 1.12
CA ILE A 81 8.55 -0.86 2.17
C ILE A 81 8.77 0.54 1.60
N GLN A 82 9.42 0.66 0.44
CA GLN A 82 9.69 1.97 -0.19
C GLN A 82 8.38 2.70 -0.53
N GLN A 83 7.40 2.01 -1.10
CA GLN A 83 6.07 2.57 -1.38
C GLN A 83 5.34 2.97 -0.10
N GLY A 84 5.38 2.13 0.94
CA GLY A 84 4.80 2.44 2.24
C GLY A 84 5.40 3.66 2.90
N ILE A 85 6.74 3.80 2.87
CA ILE A 85 7.43 5.00 3.36
C ILE A 85 7.00 6.24 2.58
N GLN A 86 6.96 6.16 1.25
CA GLN A 86 6.57 7.29 0.41
C GLN A 86 5.13 7.73 0.66
N GLN A 87 4.20 6.77 0.77
CA GLN A 87 2.80 7.03 1.12
C GLN A 87 2.69 7.62 2.54
N GLY A 88 3.43 7.07 3.50
CA GLY A 88 3.46 7.57 4.88
C GLY A 88 3.96 9.00 4.98
N ILE A 89 5.02 9.36 4.24
CA ILE A 89 5.52 10.75 4.17
C ILE A 89 4.47 11.68 3.56
N GLN A 90 3.83 11.28 2.45
CA GLN A 90 2.80 12.10 1.81
C GLN A 90 1.60 12.32 2.73
N GLN A 91 1.13 11.26 3.39
CA GLN A 91 0.02 11.32 4.33
C GLN A 91 0.36 12.13 5.58
N GLY A 92 1.55 11.94 6.14
CA GLY A 92 2.04 12.70 7.29
C GLY A 92 2.19 14.20 6.99
N ASN A 93 2.70 14.55 5.81
CA ASN A 93 2.77 15.94 5.34
C ASN A 93 1.38 16.57 5.21
N TYR A 94 0.43 15.85 4.60
CA TYR A 94 -0.95 16.35 4.48
C TYR A 94 -1.60 16.54 5.86
N GLN A 95 -1.49 15.56 6.75
CA GLN A 95 -2.05 15.64 8.10
C GLN A 95 -1.42 16.78 8.91
N GLY A 96 -0.10 16.92 8.83
CA GLY A 96 0.62 18.02 9.50
C GLY A 96 0.20 19.41 9.02
N LYS A 97 0.10 19.61 7.70
CA LYS A 97 -0.37 20.87 7.11
C LYS A 97 -1.82 21.18 7.50
N SER A 98 -2.71 20.18 7.41
CA SER A 98 -4.12 20.35 7.82
C SER A 98 -4.26 20.67 9.29
N ALA A 99 -3.52 19.99 10.17
CA ALA A 99 -3.56 20.25 11.61
C ALA A 99 -3.03 21.64 11.94
N LEU A 100 -1.92 22.07 11.31
CA LEU A 100 -1.38 23.40 11.48
C LEU A 100 -2.38 24.47 11.03
N LEU A 101 -2.95 24.32 9.84
CA LEU A 101 -3.92 25.26 9.29
C LEU A 101 -5.19 25.34 10.18
N CYS A 102 -5.69 24.19 10.64
CA CYS A 102 -6.80 24.14 11.58
C CYS A 102 -6.49 24.96 12.84
N ARG A 103 -5.31 24.79 13.42
CA ARG A 103 -4.87 25.54 14.61
C ARG A 103 -4.75 27.03 14.35
N LEU A 104 -4.22 27.43 13.19
CA LEU A 104 -4.07 28.84 12.81
C LEU A 104 -5.44 29.52 12.63
N ILE A 105 -6.37 28.88 11.92
CA ILE A 105 -7.75 29.35 11.71
C ILE A 105 -8.47 29.48 13.06
N SER A 106 -8.39 28.43 13.90
CA SER A 106 -8.96 28.43 15.25
C SER A 106 -8.47 29.61 16.08
N LYS A 107 -7.18 29.85 16.08
CA LYS A 107 -6.56 30.93 16.85
C LYS A 107 -6.97 32.33 16.34
N ARG A 108 -6.98 32.50 15.00
CA ARG A 108 -7.30 33.83 14.41
C ARG A 108 -8.76 34.21 14.59
N PHE A 109 -9.66 33.27 14.31
CA PHE A 109 -11.10 33.53 14.37
C PHE A 109 -11.75 33.16 15.71
N LYS A 110 -10.97 32.71 16.70
CA LYS A 110 -11.42 32.32 18.04
C LYS A 110 -12.54 31.25 18.01
N VAL A 111 -12.43 30.29 17.12
CA VAL A 111 -13.39 29.20 16.91
C VAL A 111 -12.76 27.88 17.34
N ALA A 112 -13.56 26.98 17.91
CA ALA A 112 -13.08 25.67 18.35
C ALA A 112 -12.55 24.84 17.16
N PRO A 113 -11.45 24.08 17.30
CA PRO A 113 -10.87 23.24 16.23
C PRO A 113 -11.87 22.26 15.65
N GLU A 114 -12.80 21.77 16.45
CA GLU A 114 -13.85 20.82 16.06
C GLU A 114 -14.81 21.38 15.01
N ALA A 115 -14.98 22.70 14.98
CA ALA A 115 -15.81 23.38 13.96
C ALA A 115 -15.06 23.56 12.61
N ILE A 116 -13.71 23.50 12.63
CA ILE A 116 -12.86 23.71 11.47
C ILE A 116 -12.49 22.36 10.81
N GLN A 117 -12.26 21.32 11.59
CA GLN A 117 -11.88 20.01 11.07
C GLN A 117 -12.79 19.48 9.94
N PRO A 118 -14.14 19.56 10.05
CA PRO A 118 -15.03 19.13 8.97
C PRO A 118 -14.84 19.93 7.67
N MET A 119 -14.41 21.19 7.74
CA MET A 119 -14.17 22.03 6.57
C MET A 119 -12.90 21.61 5.83
N LEU A 120 -11.88 21.15 6.54
CA LEU A 120 -10.62 20.68 5.96
C LEU A 120 -10.71 19.23 5.49
N LYS A 121 -11.62 18.44 6.07
CA LYS A 121 -11.83 17.05 5.69
C LYS A 121 -12.34 16.93 4.26
N GLY A 122 -11.59 16.19 3.44
CA GLY A 122 -11.92 15.97 2.02
C GLY A 122 -11.25 16.95 1.05
N LEU A 123 -10.57 17.98 1.53
CA LEU A 123 -9.69 18.79 0.69
C LEU A 123 -8.42 18.01 0.33
N GLY A 124 -7.93 18.14 -0.89
CA GLY A 124 -6.66 17.57 -1.31
C GLY A 124 -5.46 18.41 -0.84
N LYS A 125 -4.24 17.87 -1.07
CA LYS A 125 -2.99 18.53 -0.67
C LYS A 125 -2.89 19.96 -1.22
N GLU A 126 -3.11 20.13 -2.53
CA GLU A 126 -3.04 21.41 -3.22
C GLU A 126 -4.10 22.40 -2.70
N GLN A 127 -5.30 21.87 -2.38
CA GLN A 127 -6.38 22.67 -1.81
C GLN A 127 -6.09 23.14 -0.38
N ILE A 128 -5.37 22.34 0.42
CA ILE A 128 -4.91 22.76 1.75
C ILE A 128 -3.87 23.88 1.62
N GLU A 129 -2.98 23.80 0.65
CA GLU A 129 -1.98 24.85 0.37
C GLU A 129 -2.65 26.13 -0.11
N GLU A 130 -3.57 26.05 -1.08
CA GLU A 130 -4.36 27.19 -1.57
C GLU A 130 -5.20 27.82 -0.44
N LEU A 131 -5.78 27.01 0.44
CA LEU A 131 -6.52 27.49 1.59
C LEU A 131 -5.61 28.24 2.59
N ALA A 132 -4.39 27.77 2.79
CA ALA A 132 -3.41 28.42 3.65
C ALA A 132 -3.05 29.84 3.12
N GLU A 133 -2.89 30.00 1.80
CA GLU A 133 -2.64 31.27 1.17
C GLU A 133 -3.87 32.24 1.33
N ARG A 134 -5.07 31.72 1.06
CA ARG A 134 -6.32 32.48 1.25
C ARG A 134 -6.55 32.89 2.69
N PHE A 135 -6.22 32.05 3.63
CA PHE A 135 -6.33 32.31 5.07
C PHE A 135 -5.56 33.58 5.47
N LEU A 136 -4.44 33.88 4.83
CA LEU A 136 -3.65 35.09 5.14
C LEU A 136 -4.44 36.37 4.87
N ASN A 137 -5.28 36.35 3.85
CA ASN A 137 -6.04 37.55 3.40
C ASN A 137 -7.53 37.52 3.78
N ALA A 138 -8.03 36.39 4.33
CA ALA A 138 -9.45 36.25 4.68
C ALA A 138 -9.82 37.17 5.82
N GLU A 139 -10.92 37.93 5.66
CA GLU A 139 -11.44 38.83 6.67
C GLU A 139 -12.27 38.10 7.73
N ASN A 140 -12.97 37.01 7.33
CA ASN A 140 -13.85 36.26 8.20
C ASN A 140 -13.83 34.76 7.89
N LEU A 141 -14.36 33.97 8.82
CA LEU A 141 -14.40 32.50 8.70
C LEU A 141 -15.35 32.04 7.58
N ASP A 142 -16.41 32.78 7.28
CA ASP A 142 -17.39 32.36 6.29
C ASP A 142 -16.84 32.39 4.86
N GLU A 143 -15.85 33.25 4.57
CA GLU A 143 -15.10 33.21 3.30
C GLU A 143 -14.34 31.87 3.14
N ILE A 144 -13.67 31.43 4.20
CA ILE A 144 -12.93 30.17 4.23
C ILE A 144 -13.90 29.01 4.06
N ARG A 145 -15.04 29.05 4.76
CA ARG A 145 -16.06 28.00 4.71
C ARG A 145 -16.64 27.84 3.30
N ARG A 146 -17.10 28.95 2.70
CA ARG A 146 -17.65 28.96 1.33
C ARG A 146 -16.66 28.40 0.32
N TRP A 147 -15.41 28.86 0.38
CA TRP A 147 -14.39 28.37 -0.53
C TRP A 147 -14.15 26.86 -0.35
N ALA A 148 -14.07 26.37 0.87
CA ALA A 148 -13.85 24.95 1.14
C ALA A 148 -15.03 24.09 0.64
N GLU A 149 -16.26 24.57 0.74
CA GLU A 149 -17.46 23.91 0.22
C GLU A 149 -17.46 23.87 -1.31
N GLU A 150 -17.16 24.98 -1.99
CA GLU A 150 -17.05 25.04 -3.46
C GLU A 150 -16.02 24.04 -4.00
N LYS A 151 -14.84 23.98 -3.38
CA LYS A 151 -13.79 23.03 -3.80
C LYS A 151 -14.13 21.57 -3.56
N ARG A 152 -14.95 21.28 -2.55
CA ARG A 152 -15.47 19.93 -2.29
C ARG A 152 -16.51 19.51 -3.32
N LEU A 153 -17.44 20.42 -3.68
CA LEU A 153 -18.47 20.16 -4.68
C LEU A 153 -17.89 19.99 -6.08
N GLY A 154 -16.91 20.81 -6.48
CA GLY A 154 -16.23 20.70 -7.76
C GLY A 154 -15.44 19.40 -7.99
N ARG A 155 -15.25 18.58 -6.94
CA ARG A 155 -14.61 17.26 -7.02
C ARG A 155 -15.60 16.11 -7.29
N MET A 156 -16.90 16.38 -7.19
CA MET A 156 -17.97 15.40 -7.35
C MET A 156 -18.55 15.39 -8.78
N GLN A 157 -18.02 16.22 -9.68
CA GLN A 157 -18.31 16.25 -11.12
C GLN A 157 -17.11 15.70 -11.90
#